data_a2d43351303f53f144fdf4e020c2af24
#
_entry.id   a2d43351303f53f144fdf4e020c2af24
#
_cell.length_a   1.000
_cell.length_b   1.000
_cell.length_c   1.000
_cell.angle_alpha   90.00
_cell.angle_beta   90.00
_cell.angle_gamma   90.00
#
_symmetry.space_group_name_H-M   'P 1'
#
loop_
_entity.id
_entity.type
_entity.pdbx_description
1 polymer ?
#
loop_
_entity_poly.entity_id
_entity_poly.type
_entity_poly.pdbx_seq_one_letter_code
_entity_poly.pdbx_strand_id
1 'polypeptide(L)'
;MRKFILTVRPEPDGALDVAALARRNVPALSAPLMAPSYHAPEIPASGKFSGVILTSRHAITGLCAATGGKLDDRIAGLPAFAVGCATGRAAREAGFRNVTIGHGGGAGLVPLITEAAPRLDGPLLWPAAVHRGFDMAAALAGLAD
;
A
#
# COMPACT_ATOMS: atom_id res chain seq x y z
N MET A 1 -29.07 14.17 22.50
CA MET A 1 -27.83 13.33 22.43
C MET A 1 -27.09 13.68 21.13
N ARG A 2 -25.84 14.16 21.21
CA ARG A 2 -25.06 14.42 19.99
C ARG A 2 -24.62 13.10 19.40
N LYS A 3 -24.98 12.83 18.16
CA LYS A 3 -24.51 11.66 17.41
C LYS A 3 -23.09 11.95 16.91
N PHE A 4 -22.20 10.98 16.97
CA PHE A 4 -20.84 11.06 16.44
C PHE A 4 -20.48 9.75 15.73
N ILE A 5 -19.50 9.82 14.85
CA ILE A 5 -18.94 8.66 14.16
C ILE A 5 -17.77 8.14 14.98
N LEU A 6 -17.72 6.83 15.20
CA LEU A 6 -16.56 6.14 15.76
C LEU A 6 -15.81 5.45 14.63
N THR A 7 -14.57 5.87 14.35
CA THR A 7 -13.70 5.15 13.45
C THR A 7 -12.83 4.17 14.25
N VAL A 8 -12.81 2.92 13.82
CA VAL A 8 -12.07 1.83 14.48
C VAL A 8 -10.85 1.37 13.68
N ARG A 9 -10.50 2.13 12.66
CA ARG A 9 -9.34 1.85 11.80
C ARG A 9 -8.03 2.05 12.55
N PRO A 10 -6.98 1.27 12.21
CA PRO A 10 -5.65 1.49 12.75
C PRO A 10 -5.14 2.90 12.48
N GLU A 11 -4.28 3.41 13.35
CA GLU A 11 -3.57 4.66 13.08
C GLU A 11 -2.50 4.46 11.96
N PRO A 12 -2.25 5.48 11.14
CA PRO A 12 -2.80 6.84 11.20
C PRO A 12 -4.16 7.02 10.50
N ASP A 13 -4.76 5.97 9.99
CA ASP A 13 -6.00 6.02 9.20
C ASP A 13 -7.18 6.57 10.01
N GLY A 14 -7.29 6.17 11.29
CA GLY A 14 -8.33 6.65 12.18
C GLY A 14 -8.28 8.17 12.36
N ALA A 15 -7.11 8.71 12.66
CA ALA A 15 -6.91 10.16 12.82
C ALA A 15 -7.20 10.93 11.52
N LEU A 16 -6.83 10.38 10.35
CA LEU A 16 -7.10 11.00 9.06
C LEU A 16 -8.60 11.01 8.73
N ASP A 17 -9.32 9.96 9.07
CA ASP A 17 -10.78 9.90 8.92
C ASP A 17 -11.46 10.95 9.81
N VAL A 18 -11.05 11.08 11.09
CA VAL A 18 -11.55 12.10 12.00
C VAL A 18 -11.30 13.50 11.45
N ALA A 19 -10.10 13.79 10.95
CA ALA A 19 -9.77 15.07 10.34
C ALA A 19 -10.60 15.35 9.07
N ALA A 20 -10.86 14.34 8.26
CA ALA A 20 -11.69 14.46 7.06
C ALA A 20 -13.17 14.74 7.38
N LEU A 21 -13.69 14.08 8.42
CA LEU A 21 -15.07 14.28 8.92
C LEU A 21 -15.23 15.65 9.58
N ALA A 22 -14.23 16.10 10.36
CA ALA A 22 -14.24 17.43 10.97
C ALA A 22 -14.35 18.56 9.94
N ARG A 23 -13.66 18.44 8.80
CA ARG A 23 -13.78 19.41 7.68
C ARG A 23 -15.19 19.48 7.08
N ARG A 24 -16.02 18.48 7.34
CA ARG A 24 -17.43 18.41 6.92
C ARG A 24 -18.41 18.70 8.08
N ASN A 25 -17.91 19.21 9.19
CA ASN A 25 -18.65 19.44 10.42
C ASN A 25 -19.33 18.18 10.99
N VAL A 26 -18.78 17.01 10.74
CA VAL A 26 -19.24 15.74 11.30
C VAL A 26 -18.37 15.36 12.49
N PRO A 27 -18.93 15.33 13.72
CA PRO A 27 -18.17 14.94 14.91
C PRO A 27 -17.75 13.47 14.82
N ALA A 28 -16.48 13.19 15.06
CA ALA A 28 -15.93 11.85 15.02
C ALA A 28 -14.86 11.64 16.07
N LEU A 29 -14.67 10.38 16.48
CA LEU A 29 -13.62 9.94 17.39
C LEU A 29 -12.86 8.78 16.78
N SER A 30 -11.54 8.72 16.99
CA SER A 30 -10.73 7.55 16.67
C SER A 30 -10.62 6.62 17.88
N ALA A 31 -10.98 5.36 17.70
CA ALA A 31 -10.86 4.31 18.70
C ALA A 31 -10.39 3.01 18.00
N PRO A 32 -9.12 2.93 17.64
CA PRO A 32 -8.59 1.82 16.85
C PRO A 32 -8.73 0.50 17.62
N LEU A 33 -9.29 -0.51 16.97
CA LEU A 33 -9.41 -1.87 17.51
C LEU A 33 -8.20 -2.75 17.17
N MET A 34 -7.31 -2.29 16.30
CA MET A 34 -6.11 -3.01 15.87
C MET A 34 -4.94 -2.04 15.80
N ALA A 35 -3.75 -2.53 16.13
CA ALA A 35 -2.49 -1.85 15.87
C ALA A 35 -1.70 -2.67 14.84
N PRO A 36 -1.16 -2.05 13.77
CA PRO A 36 -0.32 -2.76 12.82
C PRO A 36 1.01 -3.12 13.47
N SER A 37 1.46 -4.34 13.24
CA SER A 37 2.81 -4.78 13.59
C SER A 37 3.54 -5.09 12.27
N TYR A 38 4.76 -4.57 12.14
CA TYR A 38 5.55 -4.70 10.92
C TYR A 38 6.64 -5.76 11.14
N HIS A 39 6.51 -6.85 10.41
CA HIS A 39 7.57 -7.84 10.30
C HIS A 39 8.37 -7.45 9.04
N ALA A 40 9.62 -7.04 9.25
CA ALA A 40 10.50 -6.61 8.18
C ALA A 40 11.42 -7.78 7.81
N PRO A 41 11.03 -8.69 6.89
CA PRO A 41 11.96 -9.65 6.35
C PRO A 41 13.06 -8.90 5.61
N GLU A 42 14.26 -9.45 5.60
CA GLU A 42 15.33 -8.91 4.78
C GLU A 42 14.90 -8.90 3.30
N ILE A 43 14.88 -7.72 2.71
CA ILE A 43 14.67 -7.60 1.27
C ILE A 43 15.97 -8.04 0.61
N PRO A 44 15.97 -9.11 -0.22
CA PRO A 44 17.19 -9.61 -0.80
C PRO A 44 17.96 -8.51 -1.54
N ALA A 45 19.20 -8.26 -1.15
CA ALA A 45 20.04 -7.25 -1.79
C ALA A 45 20.34 -7.59 -3.26
N SER A 46 20.31 -8.87 -3.62
CA SER A 46 20.47 -9.40 -4.97
C SER A 46 19.18 -9.47 -5.77
N GLY A 47 18.00 -9.24 -5.13
CA GLY A 47 16.70 -9.30 -5.80
C GLY A 47 16.52 -8.09 -6.71
N LYS A 48 16.62 -8.29 -8.03
CA LYS A 48 16.20 -7.31 -9.01
C LYS A 48 14.69 -7.38 -9.15
N PHE A 49 13.98 -6.57 -8.37
CA PHE A 49 12.54 -6.39 -8.58
C PHE A 49 12.30 -5.46 -9.77
N SER A 50 11.25 -5.71 -10.52
CA SER A 50 10.83 -4.88 -11.67
C SER A 50 9.69 -3.93 -11.33
N GLY A 51 9.04 -4.10 -10.18
CA GLY A 51 7.97 -3.23 -9.70
C GLY A 51 7.52 -3.59 -8.29
N VAL A 52 6.65 -2.74 -7.73
CA VAL A 52 6.13 -2.89 -6.36
C VAL A 52 4.61 -2.80 -6.35
N ILE A 53 3.95 -3.71 -5.65
CA ILE A 53 2.49 -3.73 -5.47
C ILE A 53 2.17 -3.23 -4.07
N LEU A 54 1.40 -2.14 -3.98
CA LEU A 54 1.06 -1.45 -2.74
C LEU A 54 -0.45 -1.54 -2.49
N THR A 55 -0.89 -2.50 -1.70
CA THR A 55 -2.30 -2.73 -1.37
C THR A 55 -2.79 -1.96 -0.14
N SER A 56 -1.90 -1.28 0.57
CA SER A 56 -2.24 -0.40 1.69
C SER A 56 -1.11 0.59 2.00
N ARG A 57 -1.40 1.63 2.78
CA ARG A 57 -0.37 2.52 3.34
C ARG A 57 0.57 1.80 4.31
N HIS A 58 0.06 0.81 5.03
CA HIS A 58 0.88 -0.02 5.93
C HIS A 58 1.95 -0.82 5.20
N ALA A 59 1.73 -1.20 3.94
CA ALA A 59 2.75 -1.83 3.10
C ALA A 59 3.97 -0.90 2.91
N ILE A 60 3.74 0.39 2.72
CA ILE A 60 4.80 1.40 2.58
C ILE A 60 5.56 1.57 3.89
N THR A 61 4.84 1.66 5.01
CA THR A 61 5.46 1.75 6.35
C THR A 61 6.32 0.51 6.64
N GLY A 62 5.82 -0.68 6.29
CA GLY A 62 6.57 -1.94 6.41
C GLY A 62 7.84 -1.96 5.57
N LEU A 63 7.79 -1.47 4.32
CA LEU A 63 8.97 -1.33 3.46
C LEU A 63 10.00 -0.37 4.06
N CYS A 64 9.56 0.80 4.53
CA CYS A 64 10.46 1.75 5.18
C CYS A 64 11.09 1.17 6.45
N ALA A 65 10.32 0.44 7.26
CA ALA A 65 10.84 -0.23 8.45
C ALA A 65 11.90 -1.29 8.09
N ALA A 66 11.69 -2.05 7.01
CA ALA A 66 12.64 -3.05 6.52
C ALA A 66 13.97 -2.45 6.02
N THR A 67 13.97 -1.15 5.68
CA THR A 67 15.12 -0.44 5.10
C THR A 67 15.65 0.68 6.00
N GLY A 68 15.49 0.52 7.32
CA GLY A 68 16.06 1.45 8.30
C GLY A 68 15.30 2.78 8.48
N GLY A 69 14.00 2.78 8.19
CA GLY A 69 13.10 3.92 8.42
C GLY A 69 12.90 4.84 7.22
N LYS A 70 13.58 4.57 6.10
CA LYS A 70 13.41 5.29 4.83
C LYS A 70 13.22 4.29 3.69
N LEU A 71 12.53 4.71 2.65
CA LEU A 71 12.45 3.91 1.44
C LEU A 71 13.83 3.79 0.77
N ASP A 72 14.22 2.56 0.44
CA ASP A 72 15.47 2.29 -0.29
C ASP A 72 15.39 2.90 -1.71
N ASP A 73 16.43 3.59 -2.14
CA ASP A 73 16.48 4.26 -3.45
C ASP A 73 16.29 3.30 -4.63
N ARG A 74 16.73 2.03 -4.47
CA ARG A 74 16.53 0.97 -5.47
C ARG A 74 15.04 0.65 -5.64
N ILE A 75 14.27 0.69 -4.55
CA ILE A 75 12.82 0.44 -4.55
C ILE A 75 12.05 1.70 -4.99
N ALA A 76 12.50 2.88 -4.56
CA ALA A 76 11.87 4.16 -4.89
C ALA A 76 11.81 4.44 -6.40
N GLY A 77 12.77 3.92 -7.17
CA GLY A 77 12.83 4.06 -8.62
C GLY A 77 11.94 3.10 -9.40
N LEU A 78 11.45 2.04 -8.78
CA LEU A 78 10.63 1.03 -9.43
C LEU A 78 9.21 1.54 -9.73
N PRO A 79 8.55 1.04 -10.79
CA PRO A 79 7.12 1.20 -10.97
C PRO A 79 6.36 0.71 -9.73
N ALA A 80 5.48 1.53 -9.16
CA ALA A 80 4.67 1.19 -8.01
C ALA A 80 3.19 1.21 -8.38
N PHE A 81 2.48 0.13 -8.11
CA PHE A 81 1.05 -0.04 -8.37
C PHE A 81 0.29 0.09 -7.06
N ALA A 82 -0.39 1.21 -6.86
CA ALA A 82 -1.09 1.53 -5.63
C ALA A 82 -2.60 1.32 -5.77
N VAL A 83 -3.21 0.64 -4.80
CA VAL A 83 -4.62 0.23 -4.84
C VAL A 83 -5.64 1.38 -4.84
N GLY A 84 -5.25 2.59 -4.58
CA GLY A 84 -6.13 3.76 -4.58
C GLY A 84 -5.42 5.06 -4.23
N CYS A 85 -6.13 6.18 -4.34
CA CYS A 85 -5.56 7.52 -4.19
C CYS A 85 -4.84 7.75 -2.85
N ALA A 86 -5.38 7.22 -1.74
CA ALA A 86 -4.76 7.38 -0.42
C ALA A 86 -3.41 6.65 -0.33
N THR A 87 -3.34 5.41 -0.84
CA THR A 87 -2.11 4.63 -0.91
C THR A 87 -1.13 5.23 -1.91
N GLY A 88 -1.60 5.70 -3.07
CA GLY A 88 -0.78 6.35 -4.07
C GLY A 88 -0.16 7.65 -3.58
N ARG A 89 -0.89 8.45 -2.81
CA ARG A 89 -0.35 9.65 -2.18
C ARG A 89 0.75 9.30 -1.17
N ALA A 90 0.47 8.36 -0.26
CA ALA A 90 1.45 7.90 0.71
C ALA A 90 2.71 7.32 0.05
N ALA A 91 2.57 6.63 -1.08
CA ALA A 91 3.71 6.13 -1.86
C ALA A 91 4.58 7.28 -2.37
N ARG A 92 3.99 8.33 -2.94
CA ARG A 92 4.74 9.51 -3.41
C ARG A 92 5.42 10.25 -2.26
N GLU A 93 4.73 10.42 -1.13
CA GLU A 93 5.26 11.04 0.09
C GLU A 93 6.45 10.24 0.66
N ALA A 94 6.42 8.91 0.53
CA ALA A 94 7.53 8.03 0.92
C ALA A 94 8.71 8.04 -0.06
N GLY A 95 8.56 8.62 -1.27
CA GLY A 95 9.63 8.77 -2.24
C GLY A 95 9.51 7.91 -3.50
N PHE A 96 8.44 7.15 -3.71
CA PHE A 96 8.20 6.48 -4.99
C PHE A 96 8.03 7.49 -6.13
N ARG A 97 8.80 7.31 -7.21
CA ARG A 97 8.87 8.25 -8.34
C ARG A 97 7.81 7.95 -9.41
N ASN A 98 7.49 6.67 -9.62
CA ASN A 98 6.56 6.20 -10.64
C ASN A 98 5.39 5.47 -9.97
N VAL A 99 4.27 6.15 -9.76
CA VAL A 99 3.10 5.58 -9.07
C VAL A 99 1.89 5.55 -9.98
N THR A 100 1.44 4.35 -10.31
CA THR A 100 0.18 4.08 -11.00
C THR A 100 -0.89 3.78 -9.95
N ILE A 101 -2.05 4.42 -10.06
CA ILE A 101 -3.14 4.28 -9.09
C ILE A 101 -4.27 3.46 -9.73
N GLY A 102 -4.60 2.35 -9.08
CA GLY A 102 -5.76 1.53 -9.41
C GLY A 102 -7.02 1.97 -8.66
N HIS A 103 -8.15 1.40 -9.05
CA HIS A 103 -9.46 1.60 -8.45
C HIS A 103 -10.12 0.25 -8.16
N GLY A 104 -10.96 0.19 -7.14
CA GLY A 104 -11.72 -1.02 -6.84
C GLY A 104 -10.95 -2.12 -6.08
N GLY A 105 -9.99 -1.74 -5.24
CA GLY A 105 -9.25 -2.69 -4.42
C GLY A 105 -8.14 -3.43 -5.17
N GLY A 106 -7.72 -4.58 -4.64
CA GLY A 106 -6.65 -5.40 -5.23
C GLY A 106 -6.95 -5.84 -6.66
N ALA A 107 -8.19 -6.23 -6.94
CA ALA A 107 -8.62 -6.66 -8.27
C ALA A 107 -8.41 -5.57 -9.34
N GLY A 108 -8.57 -4.30 -8.97
CA GLY A 108 -8.36 -3.18 -9.89
C GLY A 108 -6.90 -2.93 -10.27
N LEU A 109 -5.94 -3.56 -9.59
CA LEU A 109 -4.52 -3.51 -9.97
C LEU A 109 -4.16 -4.52 -11.06
N VAL A 110 -4.87 -5.63 -11.14
CA VAL A 110 -4.55 -6.73 -12.07
C VAL A 110 -4.43 -6.25 -13.52
N PRO A 111 -5.42 -5.54 -14.10
CA PRO A 111 -5.31 -5.08 -15.50
C PRO A 111 -4.16 -4.10 -15.70
N LEU A 112 -3.87 -3.22 -14.72
CA LEU A 112 -2.78 -2.25 -14.83
C LEU A 112 -1.40 -2.93 -14.80
N ILE A 113 -1.24 -3.95 -13.97
CA ILE A 113 -0.01 -4.74 -13.89
C ILE A 113 0.14 -5.58 -15.16
N THR A 114 -0.94 -6.19 -15.67
CA THR A 114 -0.94 -6.97 -16.92
C THR A 114 -0.53 -6.08 -18.11
N GLU A 115 -1.04 -4.87 -18.20
CA GLU A 115 -0.65 -3.92 -19.24
C GLU A 115 0.83 -3.50 -19.13
N ALA A 116 1.34 -3.39 -17.91
CA ALA A 116 2.74 -3.05 -17.66
C ALA A 116 3.69 -4.24 -17.85
N ALA A 117 3.21 -5.48 -17.76
CA ALA A 117 4.01 -6.70 -17.74
C ALA A 117 5.06 -6.80 -18.86
N PRO A 118 4.79 -6.43 -20.13
CA PRO A 118 5.81 -6.48 -21.20
C PRO A 118 7.04 -5.58 -20.95
N ARG A 119 6.96 -4.66 -20.01
CA ARG A 119 8.03 -3.73 -19.63
C ARG A 119 8.67 -4.06 -18.27
N LEU A 120 8.18 -5.11 -17.62
CA LEU A 120 8.64 -5.56 -16.32
C LEU A 120 9.57 -6.75 -16.53
N ASP A 121 10.88 -6.55 -16.30
CA ASP A 121 11.92 -7.57 -16.49
C ASP A 121 12.31 -8.15 -15.12
N GLY A 122 11.41 -8.94 -14.52
CA GLY A 122 11.66 -9.62 -13.25
C GLY A 122 10.48 -9.61 -12.28
N PRO A 123 10.68 -10.15 -11.08
CA PRO A 123 9.62 -10.33 -10.10
C PRO A 123 9.09 -9.00 -9.54
N LEU A 124 7.83 -9.01 -9.13
CA LEU A 124 7.20 -7.92 -8.42
C LEU A 124 7.32 -8.11 -6.90
N LEU A 125 7.67 -7.04 -6.20
CA LEU A 125 7.69 -7.02 -4.74
C LEU A 125 6.29 -6.68 -4.23
N TRP A 126 5.70 -7.58 -3.46
CA TRP A 126 4.41 -7.35 -2.82
C TRP A 126 4.52 -7.41 -1.29
N PRO A 127 4.73 -6.29 -0.60
CA PRO A 127 4.65 -6.24 0.86
C PRO A 127 3.19 -6.38 1.28
N ALA A 128 2.82 -7.60 1.63
CA ALA A 128 1.45 -7.97 1.94
C ALA A 128 1.20 -8.12 3.43
N ALA A 129 -0.04 -7.90 3.87
CA ALA A 129 -0.48 -8.29 5.20
C ALA A 129 -0.57 -9.82 5.32
N VAL A 130 -0.44 -10.34 6.54
CA VAL A 130 -0.64 -11.78 6.83
C VAL A 130 -2.06 -12.19 6.44
N HIS A 131 -3.05 -11.39 6.84
CA HIS A 131 -4.46 -11.58 6.43
C HIS A 131 -4.77 -10.68 5.24
N ARG A 132 -5.14 -11.27 4.12
CA ARG A 132 -5.36 -10.61 2.84
C ARG A 132 -6.78 -10.82 2.37
N GLY A 133 -7.45 -9.76 1.97
CA GLY A 133 -8.78 -9.82 1.34
C GLY A 133 -8.75 -10.14 -0.16
N PHE A 134 -7.55 -10.13 -0.78
CA PHE A 134 -7.34 -10.46 -2.20
C PHE A 134 -6.00 -11.15 -2.38
N ASP A 135 -5.98 -12.25 -3.11
CA ASP A 135 -4.74 -12.97 -3.44
C ASP A 135 -4.16 -12.47 -4.77
N MET A 136 -3.27 -11.49 -4.64
CA MET A 136 -2.60 -10.89 -5.79
C MET A 136 -1.67 -11.88 -6.50
N ALA A 137 -1.03 -12.78 -5.75
CA ALA A 137 -0.11 -13.75 -6.33
C ALA A 137 -0.88 -14.74 -7.22
N ALA A 138 -2.01 -15.25 -6.76
CA ALA A 138 -2.86 -16.11 -7.57
C ALA A 138 -3.43 -15.37 -8.79
N ALA A 139 -3.83 -14.10 -8.63
CA ALA A 139 -4.40 -13.32 -9.72
C ALA A 139 -3.39 -12.96 -10.83
N LEU A 140 -2.09 -12.93 -10.50
CA LEU A 140 -1.00 -12.61 -11.43
C LEU A 140 -0.18 -13.85 -11.86
N ALA A 141 -0.58 -15.06 -11.45
CA ALA A 141 0.18 -16.28 -11.73
C ALA A 141 0.42 -16.50 -13.24
N GLY A 142 -0.52 -16.10 -14.09
CA GLY A 142 -0.39 -16.21 -15.55
C GLY A 142 0.53 -15.18 -16.21
N LEU A 143 1.14 -14.28 -15.48
CA LEU A 143 2.12 -13.31 -16.00
C LEU A 143 3.57 -13.79 -15.84
N ALA A 144 3.78 -14.95 -15.23
CA ALA A 144 5.12 -15.48 -14.90
C ALA A 144 5.69 -16.42 -15.99
N ASP A 145 4.98 -16.64 -17.10
CA ASP A 145 5.38 -17.48 -18.23
C ASP A 145 6.01 -16.71 -19.39
#